data_7e6743fb15acc58b1aa64dcddfbb859a
#
_entry.id   7e6743fb15acc58b1aa64dcddfbb859a
#
_cell.length_a   1.000
_cell.length_b   1.000
_cell.length_c   1.000
_cell.angle_alpha   90.00
_cell.angle_beta   90.00
_cell.angle_gamma   90.00
#
_symmetry.space_group_name_H-M   'P 1'
#
loop_
_entity.id
_entity.type
_entity.pdbx_description
1 polymer ?
#
loop_
_entity_poly.entity_id
_entity_poly.type
_entity_poly.pdbx_seq_one_letter_code
_entity_poly.pdbx_strand_id
1 'polypeptide(L)'
;MKGLWGGELPPLDDINAANELIEALVMGLWNRLTRHQERNAPFRLLRFDMPETSKGLHRLALTRRQELDGFVEGLFGTQEHIDLPERAHRALNSLSEMRAMLEGIRLLMEDETKTGTDSEIAETIHNVRELTKIAEHEMHEAVLSCKRARRQMLRPFSASKPVMH
;
A
#
# COMPACT_ATOMS: atom_id res chain seq x y z
N MET A 1 3.19 13.24 11.85
CA MET A 1 4.40 12.37 12.04
C MET A 1 4.19 11.17 12.97
N LYS A 2 3.27 11.24 13.95
CA LYS A 2 2.98 10.11 14.87
C LYS A 2 2.58 8.80 14.16
N GLY A 3 1.90 8.87 13.01
CA GLY A 3 1.47 7.68 12.27
C GLY A 3 2.57 6.88 11.58
N LEU A 4 3.72 7.48 11.27
CA LEU A 4 4.83 6.82 10.58
C LEU A 4 5.64 5.90 11.51
N TRP A 5 5.62 6.17 12.82
CA TRP A 5 6.45 5.48 13.82
C TRP A 5 5.64 4.64 14.82
N GLY A 6 4.30 4.59 14.68
CA GLY A 6 3.43 3.84 15.59
C GLY A 6 3.47 4.32 17.04
N GLY A 7 4.04 5.50 17.33
CA GLY A 7 4.21 6.01 18.67
C GLY A 7 5.01 7.32 18.75
N GLU A 8 5.70 7.53 19.85
CA GLU A 8 6.59 8.67 20.04
C GLU A 8 7.87 8.51 19.21
N LEU A 9 8.36 9.62 18.67
CA LEU A 9 9.68 9.64 18.04
C LEU A 9 10.73 9.19 19.07
N PRO A 10 11.74 8.40 18.66
CA PRO A 10 12.85 8.09 19.54
C PRO A 10 13.50 9.38 20.04
N PRO A 11 13.98 9.43 21.28
CA PRO A 11 14.67 10.60 21.81
C PRO A 11 15.85 10.92 20.87
N LEU A 12 15.86 12.15 20.37
CA LEU A 12 16.96 12.65 19.53
C LEU A 12 17.97 13.28 20.48
N ASP A 13 19.07 12.56 20.73
CA ASP A 13 20.06 12.93 21.74
C ASP A 13 20.91 14.14 21.31
N ASP A 14 20.97 14.41 20.00
CA ASP A 14 21.66 15.60 19.48
C ASP A 14 21.12 16.02 18.10
N ILE A 15 21.63 17.15 17.60
CA ILE A 15 21.26 17.72 16.32
C ILE A 15 21.73 16.85 15.14
N ASN A 16 22.78 16.05 15.31
CA ASN A 16 23.30 15.18 14.27
C ASN A 16 22.37 13.98 14.08
N ALA A 17 21.90 13.37 15.18
CA ALA A 17 20.89 12.31 15.14
C ALA A 17 19.57 12.80 14.48
N ALA A 18 19.16 14.06 14.74
CA ALA A 18 18.04 14.68 14.08
C ALA A 18 18.26 14.84 12.57
N ASN A 19 19.43 15.29 12.16
CA ASN A 19 19.80 15.47 10.75
C ASN A 19 19.88 14.12 10.02
N GLU A 20 20.49 13.10 10.60
CA GLU A 20 20.55 11.74 10.05
C GLU A 20 19.14 11.15 9.86
N LEU A 21 18.24 11.36 10.82
CA LEU A 21 16.85 10.92 10.70
C LEU A 21 16.12 11.66 9.58
N ILE A 22 16.29 12.98 9.46
CA ILE A 22 15.71 13.79 8.38
C ILE A 22 16.27 13.34 7.03
N GLU A 23 17.56 13.11 6.91
CA GLU A 23 18.19 12.62 5.69
C GLU A 23 17.66 11.24 5.30
N ALA A 24 17.58 10.30 6.25
CA ALA A 24 17.01 8.97 6.02
C ALA A 24 15.52 9.05 5.58
N LEU A 25 14.72 9.95 6.17
CA LEU A 25 13.34 10.18 5.78
C LEU A 25 13.21 10.81 4.40
N VAL A 26 13.96 11.88 4.12
CA VAL A 26 13.86 12.61 2.86
C VAL A 26 14.49 11.84 1.71
N MET A 27 15.71 11.35 1.88
CA MET A 27 16.46 10.69 0.80
C MET A 27 16.10 9.22 0.67
N GLY A 28 15.76 8.55 1.76
CA GLY A 28 15.38 7.14 1.77
C GLY A 28 13.90 6.92 1.45
N LEU A 29 13.04 7.32 2.37
CA LEU A 29 11.61 7.01 2.29
C LEU A 29 10.89 7.82 1.22
N TRP A 30 11.07 9.16 1.22
CA TRP A 30 10.39 10.05 0.27
C TRP A 30 10.75 9.74 -1.18
N ASN A 31 12.03 9.52 -1.48
CA ASN A 31 12.45 9.18 -2.83
C ASN A 31 11.94 7.81 -3.28
N ARG A 32 11.79 6.84 -2.37
CA ARG A 32 11.16 5.55 -2.68
C ARG A 32 9.67 5.71 -2.98
N LEU A 33 8.94 6.48 -2.16
CA LEU A 33 7.51 6.73 -2.36
C LEU A 33 7.24 7.46 -3.68
N THR A 34 8.09 8.43 -4.04
CA THR A 34 7.95 9.18 -5.31
C THR A 34 8.23 8.31 -6.54
N ARG A 35 9.11 7.31 -6.44
CA ARG A 35 9.38 6.36 -7.53
C ARG A 35 8.13 5.56 -7.93
N HIS A 36 7.28 5.18 -6.98
CA HIS A 36 6.04 4.46 -7.29
C HIS A 36 5.02 5.29 -8.10
N GLN A 37 5.27 6.58 -8.27
CA GLN A 37 4.53 7.42 -9.21
C GLN A 37 5.02 7.30 -10.66
N GLU A 38 6.03 6.48 -10.94
CA GLU A 38 6.55 6.24 -12.27
C GLU A 38 6.00 4.91 -12.81
N ARG A 39 5.69 4.88 -14.12
CA ARG A 39 5.07 3.72 -14.78
C ARG A 39 5.96 2.47 -14.73
N ASN A 40 7.27 2.66 -14.69
CA ASN A 40 8.29 1.59 -14.67
C ASN A 40 8.74 1.19 -13.26
N ALA A 41 8.17 1.80 -12.22
CA ALA A 41 8.47 1.49 -10.82
C ALA A 41 7.20 0.99 -10.09
N PRO A 42 6.72 -0.23 -10.39
CA PRO A 42 5.49 -0.76 -9.81
C PRO A 42 5.60 -0.91 -8.31
N PHE A 43 4.47 -0.78 -7.63
CA PHE A 43 4.36 -1.02 -6.20
C PHE A 43 4.71 -2.49 -5.90
N ARG A 44 5.39 -2.73 -4.77
CA ARG A 44 5.77 -4.07 -4.32
C ARG A 44 5.47 -4.23 -2.84
N LEU A 45 4.70 -5.25 -2.53
CA LEU A 45 4.45 -5.67 -1.16
C LEU A 45 5.63 -6.46 -0.60
N LEU A 46 5.71 -6.56 0.72
CA LEU A 46 6.80 -7.23 1.41
C LEU A 46 6.95 -8.68 0.94
N ARG A 47 8.16 -9.07 0.57
CA ARG A 47 8.51 -10.46 0.25
C ARG A 47 9.09 -11.12 1.50
N PHE A 48 8.51 -12.23 1.89
CA PHE A 48 9.00 -13.05 2.99
C PHE A 48 8.64 -14.52 2.74
N ASP A 49 9.53 -15.40 3.20
CA ASP A 49 9.30 -16.84 3.12
C ASP A 49 8.42 -17.27 4.29
N MET A 50 7.49 -18.14 3.99
CA MET A 50 6.54 -18.67 4.96
C MET A 50 6.43 -20.17 4.81
N PRO A 51 6.41 -20.93 5.92
CA PRO A 51 6.11 -22.35 5.87
C PRO A 51 4.68 -22.57 5.36
N GLU A 52 4.46 -23.65 4.62
CA GLU A 52 3.15 -24.06 4.10
C GLU A 52 2.35 -24.75 5.20
N THR A 53 2.03 -23.98 6.24
CA THR A 53 1.29 -24.40 7.43
C THR A 53 0.15 -23.43 7.70
N SER A 54 -0.84 -23.85 8.50
CA SER A 54 -1.94 -22.99 8.96
C SER A 54 -1.44 -21.70 9.60
N LYS A 55 -0.40 -21.76 10.45
CA LYS A 55 0.23 -20.57 11.04
C LYS A 55 0.89 -19.68 10.00
N GLY A 56 1.53 -20.29 9.00
CA GLY A 56 2.12 -19.57 7.88
C GLY A 56 1.05 -18.83 7.07
N LEU A 57 -0.03 -19.51 6.69
CA LEU A 57 -1.16 -18.92 5.97
C LEU A 57 -1.84 -17.80 6.76
N HIS A 58 -2.10 -18.00 8.07
CA HIS A 58 -2.63 -16.96 8.95
C HIS A 58 -1.75 -15.70 8.93
N ARG A 59 -0.44 -15.86 9.11
CA ARG A 59 0.52 -14.75 9.10
C ARG A 59 0.55 -14.05 7.74
N LEU A 60 0.52 -14.80 6.63
CA LEU A 60 0.48 -14.23 5.28
C LEU A 60 -0.77 -13.38 5.09
N ALA A 61 -1.95 -13.93 5.40
CA ALA A 61 -3.21 -13.22 5.26
C ALA A 61 -3.25 -11.95 6.11
N LEU A 62 -2.82 -12.03 7.37
CA LEU A 62 -2.73 -10.88 8.28
C LEU A 62 -1.81 -9.79 7.72
N THR A 63 -0.60 -10.15 7.29
CA THR A 63 0.37 -9.18 6.75
C THR A 63 -0.18 -8.50 5.50
N ARG A 64 -0.75 -9.27 4.55
CA ARG A 64 -1.34 -8.71 3.33
C ARG A 64 -2.48 -7.77 3.64
N ARG A 65 -3.37 -8.14 4.56
CA ARG A 65 -4.45 -7.25 5.00
C ARG A 65 -3.92 -5.93 5.56
N GLN A 66 -2.92 -5.99 6.45
CA GLN A 66 -2.31 -4.80 7.05
C GLN A 66 -1.65 -3.90 6.00
N GLU A 67 -0.99 -4.48 4.99
CA GLU A 67 -0.39 -3.70 3.89
C GLU A 67 -1.46 -3.00 3.04
N LEU A 68 -2.61 -3.66 2.77
CA LEU A 68 -3.73 -3.05 2.07
C LEU A 68 -4.36 -1.91 2.88
N ASP A 69 -4.58 -2.14 4.19
CA ASP A 69 -5.08 -1.10 5.10
C ASP A 69 -4.15 0.12 5.11
N GLY A 70 -2.85 -0.10 5.30
CA GLY A 70 -1.85 0.98 5.30
C GLY A 70 -1.73 1.72 3.96
N PHE A 71 -1.93 1.03 2.83
CA PHE A 71 -1.98 1.67 1.52
C PHE A 71 -3.19 2.61 1.41
N VAL A 72 -4.38 2.14 1.79
CA VAL A 72 -5.61 2.94 1.73
C VAL A 72 -5.51 4.14 2.67
N GLU A 73 -5.10 3.93 3.92
CA GLU A 73 -4.87 5.00 4.89
C GLU A 73 -3.86 6.03 4.37
N GLY A 74 -2.75 5.58 3.78
CA GLY A 74 -1.74 6.45 3.19
C GLY A 74 -2.24 7.23 1.98
N LEU A 75 -3.14 6.66 1.18
CA LEU A 75 -3.73 7.32 0.03
C LEU A 75 -4.70 8.46 0.43
N PHE A 76 -5.52 8.22 1.44
CA PHE A 76 -6.48 9.20 1.97
C PHE A 76 -5.83 10.20 2.93
N GLY A 77 -4.78 9.80 3.66
CA GLY A 77 -4.12 10.64 4.66
C GLY A 77 -5.11 11.06 5.75
N THR A 78 -5.22 12.38 5.97
CA THR A 78 -6.17 12.96 6.95
C THR A 78 -7.49 13.42 6.31
N GLN A 79 -7.69 13.17 5.02
CA GLN A 79 -8.87 13.65 4.29
C GLN A 79 -9.97 12.58 4.35
N GLU A 80 -11.16 12.96 4.81
CA GLU A 80 -12.33 12.07 4.85
C GLU A 80 -12.91 11.81 3.46
N HIS A 81 -12.75 12.78 2.55
CA HIS A 81 -13.26 12.69 1.18
C HIS A 81 -12.20 13.19 0.20
N ILE A 82 -11.83 12.33 -0.75
CA ILE A 82 -10.99 12.68 -1.88
C ILE A 82 -11.78 12.37 -3.15
N ASP A 83 -11.87 13.34 -4.05
CA ASP A 83 -12.39 13.11 -5.39
C ASP A 83 -11.35 12.31 -6.19
N LEU A 84 -11.58 11.00 -6.28
CA LEU A 84 -10.70 10.06 -6.94
C LEU A 84 -11.12 9.84 -8.39
N PRO A 85 -10.18 9.72 -9.32
CA PRO A 85 -10.48 9.30 -10.69
C PRO A 85 -11.13 7.91 -10.70
N GLU A 86 -12.03 7.68 -11.67
CA GLU A 86 -12.78 6.42 -11.81
C GLU A 86 -11.89 5.16 -11.77
N ARG A 87 -10.70 5.20 -12.39
CA ARG A 87 -9.76 4.06 -12.36
C ARG A 87 -9.21 3.82 -10.95
N ALA A 88 -8.96 4.89 -10.16
CA ALA A 88 -8.55 4.75 -8.77
C ALA A 88 -9.67 4.17 -7.91
N HIS A 89 -10.92 4.61 -8.10
CA HIS A 89 -12.08 4.01 -7.44
C HIS A 89 -12.21 2.52 -7.70
N ARG A 90 -12.10 2.09 -8.96
CA ARG A 90 -12.15 0.66 -9.32
C ARG A 90 -11.03 -0.12 -8.66
N ALA A 91 -9.81 0.43 -8.65
CA ALA A 91 -8.69 -0.21 -7.97
C ALA A 91 -8.94 -0.38 -6.46
N LEU A 92 -9.46 0.65 -5.79
CA LEU A 92 -9.77 0.59 -4.36
C LEU A 92 -10.89 -0.41 -4.05
N ASN A 93 -11.90 -0.53 -4.91
CA ASN A 93 -12.94 -1.55 -4.76
C ASN A 93 -12.34 -2.97 -4.83
N SER A 94 -11.49 -3.25 -5.83
CA SER A 94 -10.78 -4.53 -5.95
C SER A 94 -9.90 -4.82 -4.71
N LEU A 95 -9.18 -3.82 -4.21
CA LEU A 95 -8.37 -3.96 -2.99
C LEU A 95 -9.23 -4.23 -1.76
N SER A 96 -10.43 -3.61 -1.66
CA SER A 96 -11.38 -3.85 -0.58
C SER A 96 -11.92 -5.29 -0.59
N GLU A 97 -12.25 -5.82 -1.77
CA GLU A 97 -12.66 -7.23 -1.94
C GLU A 97 -11.54 -8.19 -1.53
N MET A 98 -10.32 -7.95 -1.97
CA MET A 98 -9.14 -8.74 -1.57
C MET A 98 -8.91 -8.68 -0.06
N ARG A 99 -9.06 -7.52 0.55
CA ARG A 99 -8.96 -7.32 2.00
C ARG A 99 -9.99 -8.19 2.75
N ALA A 100 -11.23 -8.21 2.29
CA ALA A 100 -12.29 -9.03 2.88
C ALA A 100 -11.98 -10.53 2.76
N MET A 101 -11.46 -10.99 1.61
CA MET A 101 -11.01 -12.38 1.44
C MET A 101 -9.86 -12.74 2.38
N LEU A 102 -8.86 -11.87 2.51
CA LEU A 102 -7.72 -12.09 3.42
C LEU A 102 -8.16 -12.15 4.88
N GLU A 103 -9.13 -11.31 5.28
CA GLU A 103 -9.72 -11.38 6.62
C GLU A 103 -10.48 -12.69 6.84
N GLY A 104 -11.24 -13.14 5.84
CA GLY A 104 -11.90 -14.46 5.90
C GLY A 104 -10.91 -15.61 6.09
N ILE A 105 -9.81 -15.61 5.33
CA ILE A 105 -8.73 -16.62 5.48
C ILE A 105 -8.11 -16.53 6.88
N ARG A 106 -7.82 -15.34 7.38
CA ARG A 106 -7.26 -15.13 8.72
C ARG A 106 -8.15 -15.73 9.80
N LEU A 107 -9.44 -15.39 9.78
CA LEU A 107 -10.44 -15.90 10.73
C LEU A 107 -10.60 -17.41 10.64
N LEU A 108 -10.58 -17.98 9.43
CA LEU A 108 -10.66 -19.42 9.24
C LEU A 108 -9.46 -20.14 9.86
N MET A 109 -8.27 -19.56 9.75
CA MET A 109 -7.04 -20.13 10.31
C MET A 109 -6.91 -19.95 11.83
N GLU A 110 -7.71 -19.09 12.46
CA GLU A 110 -7.82 -18.98 13.92
C GLU A 110 -8.69 -20.07 14.52
N ASP A 111 -9.58 -20.65 13.74
CA ASP A 111 -10.48 -21.74 14.19
C ASP A 111 -9.80 -23.10 13.97
N GLU A 112 -9.17 -23.62 15.02
CA GLU A 112 -8.47 -24.91 14.98
C GLU A 112 -9.36 -26.08 14.54
N THR A 113 -10.69 -25.96 14.67
CA THR A 113 -11.64 -26.99 14.26
C THR A 113 -11.89 -27.01 12.74
N LYS A 114 -11.52 -25.98 12.04
CA LYS A 114 -11.74 -25.79 10.58
C LYS A 114 -10.45 -25.78 9.78
N THR A 115 -9.35 -26.19 10.38
CA THR A 115 -8.07 -26.28 9.70
C THR A 115 -8.17 -27.28 8.54
N GLY A 116 -7.95 -26.80 7.32
CA GLY A 116 -7.94 -27.64 6.13
C GLY A 116 -6.76 -28.62 6.11
N THR A 117 -6.73 -29.48 5.11
CA THR A 117 -5.60 -30.39 4.86
C THR A 117 -4.35 -29.60 4.45
N ASP A 118 -3.18 -30.18 4.59
CA ASP A 118 -1.91 -29.56 4.16
C ASP A 118 -1.94 -29.14 2.68
N SER A 119 -2.60 -29.95 1.83
CA SER A 119 -2.77 -29.65 0.40
C SER A 119 -3.63 -28.39 0.17
N GLU A 120 -4.73 -28.26 0.90
CA GLU A 120 -5.62 -27.06 0.80
C GLU A 120 -4.92 -25.79 1.32
N ILE A 121 -4.11 -25.94 2.36
CA ILE A 121 -3.30 -24.84 2.90
C ILE A 121 -2.26 -24.39 1.86
N ALA A 122 -1.53 -25.32 1.25
CA ALA A 122 -0.53 -25.01 0.23
C ALA A 122 -1.17 -24.34 -1.00
N GLU A 123 -2.32 -24.84 -1.46
CA GLU A 123 -3.08 -24.24 -2.55
C GLU A 123 -3.56 -22.82 -2.19
N THR A 124 -4.07 -22.64 -0.98
CA THR A 124 -4.53 -21.31 -0.53
C THR A 124 -3.37 -20.32 -0.43
N ILE A 125 -2.19 -20.74 0.06
CA ILE A 125 -0.98 -19.91 0.06
C ILE A 125 -0.59 -19.52 -1.36
N HIS A 126 -0.64 -20.45 -2.31
CA HIS A 126 -0.39 -20.15 -3.72
C HIS A 126 -1.38 -19.09 -4.24
N ASN A 127 -2.65 -19.27 -4.00
CA ASN A 127 -3.70 -18.34 -4.42
C ASN A 127 -3.52 -16.94 -3.79
N VAL A 128 -3.16 -16.83 -2.51
CA VAL A 128 -2.84 -15.54 -1.86
C VAL A 128 -1.60 -14.89 -2.48
N ARG A 129 -0.61 -15.68 -2.93
CA ARG A 129 0.55 -15.15 -3.65
C ARG A 129 0.16 -14.57 -5.02
N GLU A 130 -0.76 -15.22 -5.74
CA GLU A 130 -1.28 -14.68 -7.01
C GLU A 130 -2.12 -13.42 -6.78
N LEU A 131 -3.02 -13.42 -5.79
CA LEU A 131 -3.76 -12.23 -5.38
C LEU A 131 -2.83 -11.06 -5.00
N THR A 132 -1.69 -11.36 -4.38
CA THR A 132 -0.68 -10.34 -4.05
C THR A 132 -0.18 -9.60 -5.30
N LYS A 133 0.04 -10.30 -6.41
CA LYS A 133 0.47 -9.68 -7.69
C LYS A 133 -0.62 -8.77 -8.26
N ILE A 134 -1.88 -9.17 -8.14
CA ILE A 134 -3.03 -8.36 -8.57
C ILE A 134 -3.14 -7.13 -7.69
N ALA A 135 -3.02 -7.27 -6.36
CA ALA A 135 -3.04 -6.15 -5.43
C ALA A 135 -1.94 -5.12 -5.73
N GLU A 136 -0.70 -5.58 -5.97
CA GLU A 136 0.42 -4.72 -6.39
C GLU A 136 0.10 -3.92 -7.66
N HIS A 137 -0.54 -4.57 -8.63
CA HIS A 137 -0.97 -3.91 -9.87
C HIS A 137 -2.04 -2.86 -9.60
N GLU A 138 -3.09 -3.18 -8.83
CA GLU A 138 -4.17 -2.25 -8.53
C GLU A 138 -3.69 -1.05 -7.70
N MET A 139 -2.83 -1.27 -6.70
CA MET A 139 -2.19 -0.19 -5.96
C MET A 139 -1.44 0.75 -6.88
N HIS A 140 -0.65 0.21 -7.80
CA HIS A 140 0.13 1.01 -8.74
C HIS A 140 -0.75 1.81 -9.69
N GLU A 141 -1.81 1.19 -10.23
CA GLU A 141 -2.79 1.87 -11.09
C GLU A 141 -3.55 2.98 -10.36
N ALA A 142 -3.90 2.79 -9.08
CA ALA A 142 -4.51 3.84 -8.26
C ALA A 142 -3.59 5.05 -8.16
N VAL A 143 -2.32 4.86 -7.81
CA VAL A 143 -1.32 5.93 -7.70
C VAL A 143 -1.12 6.65 -9.04
N LEU A 144 -0.96 5.91 -10.15
CA LEU A 144 -0.77 6.48 -11.48
C LEU A 144 -1.99 7.27 -11.95
N SER A 145 -3.20 6.80 -11.61
CA SER A 145 -4.45 7.47 -11.95
C SER A 145 -4.58 8.80 -11.21
N CYS A 146 -4.32 8.82 -9.91
CA CYS A 146 -4.32 10.05 -9.10
C CYS A 146 -3.26 11.05 -9.61
N LYS A 147 -2.05 10.59 -9.95
CA LYS A 147 -1.01 11.45 -10.53
C LYS A 147 -1.44 12.08 -11.86
N ARG A 148 -2.09 11.30 -12.73
CA ARG A 148 -2.61 11.81 -14.01
C ARG A 148 -3.67 12.90 -13.82
N ALA A 149 -4.64 12.64 -12.93
CA ALA A 149 -5.70 13.60 -12.61
C ALA A 149 -5.12 14.92 -12.04
N ARG A 150 -4.20 14.83 -11.08
CA ARG A 150 -3.52 16.00 -10.52
C ARG A 150 -2.79 16.82 -11.59
N ARG A 151 -2.11 16.18 -12.53
CA ARG A 151 -1.43 16.87 -13.64
C ARG A 151 -2.41 17.57 -14.58
N GLN A 152 -3.59 16.99 -14.82
CA GLN A 152 -4.63 17.59 -15.65
C GLN A 152 -5.20 18.85 -15.00
N MET A 153 -5.43 18.83 -13.69
CA MET A 153 -5.92 20.00 -12.93
C MET A 153 -4.92 21.16 -12.93
N LEU A 154 -3.61 20.87 -12.94
CA LEU A 154 -2.57 21.90 -12.92
C LEU A 154 -2.26 22.51 -14.31
N ARG A 155 -2.68 21.89 -15.41
CA ARG A 155 -2.44 22.38 -16.79
C ARG A 155 -3.12 23.70 -17.14
N PRO A 156 -4.35 24.03 -16.68
CA PRO A 156 -5.02 25.28 -17.04
C PRO A 156 -4.30 26.54 -16.57
N PHE A 157 -3.53 26.47 -15.50
CA PHE A 157 -2.84 27.64 -14.92
C PHE A 157 -1.55 28.04 -15.63
N SER A 158 -1.01 27.18 -16.49
CA SER A 158 0.25 27.48 -17.23
C SER A 158 0.02 27.98 -18.66
N ALA A 159 -1.22 28.02 -19.14
CA ALA A 159 -1.54 28.37 -20.55
C ALA A 159 -1.89 29.85 -20.81
N SER A 160 -2.00 30.68 -19.79
CA SER A 160 -2.24 32.11 -19.96
C SER A 160 -0.94 32.92 -19.87
N LYS A 161 -0.06 32.82 -20.88
CA LYS A 161 0.89 33.90 -21.16
C LYS A 161 0.10 35.05 -21.82
N PRO A 162 0.09 36.25 -21.25
CA PRO A 162 -0.47 37.38 -21.95
C PRO A 162 0.35 37.65 -23.23
N VAL A 163 -0.31 37.58 -24.36
CA VAL A 163 0.24 38.11 -25.62
C VAL A 163 0.25 39.63 -25.45
N MET A 164 1.42 40.21 -25.20
CA MET A 164 1.60 41.66 -25.33
C MET A 164 1.64 42.00 -26.82
N HIS A 165 0.64 42.76 -27.26
CA HIS A 165 0.65 43.51 -28.51
C HIS A 165 1.35 44.86 -28.33
#